data_9af8e5cfd6965b5d06cb45766c4daddd
#
_entry.id   9af8e5cfd6965b5d06cb45766c4daddd
#
_cell.length_a   1.000
_cell.length_b   1.000
_cell.length_c   1.000
_cell.angle_alpha   90.00
_cell.angle_beta   90.00
_cell.angle_gamma   90.00
#
_symmetry.space_group_name_H-M   'P 1'
#
loop_
_entity.id
_entity.type
_entity.pdbx_description
1 polymer ?
#
loop_
_entity_poly.entity_id
_entity_poly.type
_entity_poly.pdbx_seq_one_letter_code
_entity_poly.pdbx_strand_id
1 'polypeptide(L)'
;MKKLYVVGNRASKSLSPTIFNYWFKKYNIKASYGYLELTEKNFHRKIKEVLEKKDTLGLNITIPFKNKIIKHLGKIDAHAKKIGAVNCVTNKKTINGTNTDWTGYYKTLPNIKKTKNRKVIILGYGGASHAIHYVLKKRGFKDILIFNRSKKKIKYSKNTEYTKKYSDLETHLEGVFLIINTTPTNPLLKNHLKLITKSTIVSDIV
;
A
#
# COMPACT_ATOMS: atom_id res chain seq x y z
N MET A 1 25.30 -6.63 -15.47
CA MET A 1 23.85 -6.77 -15.69
C MET A 1 23.13 -5.96 -14.61
N LYS A 2 22.11 -5.18 -14.95
CA LYS A 2 21.37 -4.38 -13.96
C LYS A 2 20.44 -5.27 -13.14
N LYS A 3 20.28 -4.96 -11.85
CA LYS A 3 19.50 -5.73 -10.89
C LYS A 3 18.37 -4.93 -10.29
N LEU A 4 17.22 -5.56 -10.14
CA LEU A 4 16.05 -5.03 -9.46
C LEU A 4 15.54 -6.07 -8.47
N TYR A 5 14.84 -5.61 -7.43
CA TYR A 5 14.36 -6.52 -6.39
C TYR A 5 12.99 -6.10 -5.87
N VAL A 6 12.18 -7.09 -5.50
CA VAL A 6 11.09 -6.88 -4.54
C VAL A 6 11.61 -7.13 -3.12
N VAL A 7 11.29 -6.22 -2.21
CA VAL A 7 11.76 -6.23 -0.82
C VAL A 7 10.57 -6.31 0.13
N GLY A 8 10.54 -7.32 0.97
CA GLY A 8 9.49 -7.54 1.96
C GLY A 8 9.86 -8.64 2.95
N ASN A 9 8.99 -8.89 3.92
CA ASN A 9 9.21 -9.97 4.89
C ASN A 9 8.73 -11.35 4.40
N ARG A 10 8.09 -11.41 3.23
CA ARG A 10 7.69 -12.62 2.48
C ARG A 10 7.89 -12.40 0.98
N ALA A 11 8.99 -11.72 0.64
CA ALA A 11 9.27 -11.34 -0.75
C ALA A 11 9.50 -12.53 -1.68
N SER A 12 9.92 -13.68 -1.15
CA SER A 12 10.08 -14.94 -1.87
C SER A 12 8.78 -15.46 -2.49
N LYS A 13 7.61 -15.09 -1.91
CA LYS A 13 6.29 -15.47 -2.41
C LYS A 13 5.74 -14.53 -3.51
N SER A 14 6.48 -13.49 -3.86
CA SER A 14 6.06 -12.51 -4.86
C SER A 14 6.16 -13.08 -6.29
N LEU A 15 5.16 -12.83 -7.10
CA LEU A 15 5.18 -13.16 -8.54
C LEU A 15 6.01 -12.16 -9.35
N SER A 16 6.42 -11.03 -8.76
CA SER A 16 7.17 -9.99 -9.49
C SER A 16 8.43 -10.52 -10.17
N PRO A 17 9.28 -11.36 -9.54
CA PRO A 17 10.46 -11.91 -10.22
C PRO A 17 10.11 -12.68 -11.48
N THR A 18 9.10 -13.53 -11.45
CA THR A 18 8.64 -14.31 -12.62
C THR A 18 8.16 -13.40 -13.74
N ILE A 19 7.30 -12.42 -13.43
CA ILE A 19 6.71 -11.50 -14.39
C ILE A 19 7.79 -10.62 -15.05
N PHE A 20 8.64 -9.99 -14.25
CA PHE A 20 9.65 -9.07 -14.78
C PHE A 20 10.75 -9.78 -15.55
N ASN A 21 11.23 -10.94 -15.10
CA ASN A 21 12.22 -11.71 -15.85
C ASN A 21 11.67 -12.24 -17.18
N TYR A 22 10.38 -12.62 -17.23
CA TYR A 22 9.72 -12.94 -18.49
C TYR A 22 9.75 -11.74 -19.45
N TRP A 23 9.39 -10.55 -18.99
CA TRP A 23 9.44 -9.35 -19.84
C TRP A 23 10.87 -8.98 -20.22
N PHE A 24 11.84 -9.10 -19.33
CA PHE A 24 13.23 -8.82 -19.67
C PHE A 24 13.72 -9.72 -20.78
N LYS A 25 13.38 -11.02 -20.73
CA LYS A 25 13.69 -11.96 -21.82
C LYS A 25 12.95 -11.58 -23.12
N LYS A 26 11.63 -11.34 -23.04
CA LYS A 26 10.79 -11.02 -24.21
C LYS A 26 11.24 -9.76 -24.95
N TYR A 27 11.70 -8.76 -24.22
CA TYR A 27 12.10 -7.46 -24.77
C TYR A 27 13.63 -7.26 -24.84
N ASN A 28 14.42 -8.32 -24.68
CA ASN A 28 15.90 -8.30 -24.71
C ASN A 28 16.53 -7.26 -23.76
N ILE A 29 15.92 -7.06 -22.58
CA ILE A 29 16.43 -6.14 -21.57
C ILE A 29 17.51 -6.84 -20.75
N LYS A 30 18.74 -6.32 -20.73
CA LYS A 30 19.89 -6.87 -19.97
C LYS A 30 19.77 -6.53 -18.46
N ALA A 31 18.75 -7.09 -17.81
CA ALA A 31 18.51 -6.94 -16.38
C ALA A 31 18.02 -8.24 -15.75
N SER A 32 18.08 -8.32 -14.42
CA SER A 32 17.48 -9.40 -13.63
C SER A 32 16.62 -8.83 -12.51
N TYR A 33 15.56 -9.53 -12.18
CA TYR A 33 14.69 -9.18 -11.08
C TYR A 33 14.67 -10.31 -10.06
N GLY A 34 15.07 -10.01 -8.83
CA GLY A 34 15.11 -10.95 -7.72
C GLY A 34 14.18 -10.53 -6.57
N TYR A 35 14.35 -11.19 -5.45
CA TYR A 35 13.69 -10.80 -4.20
C TYR A 35 14.71 -10.66 -3.06
N LEU A 36 14.37 -9.84 -2.07
CA LEU A 36 15.08 -9.68 -0.81
C LEU A 36 14.09 -9.87 0.33
N GLU A 37 14.16 -11.03 0.96
CA GLU A 37 13.35 -11.31 2.14
C GLU A 37 14.09 -10.82 3.38
N LEU A 38 13.52 -9.82 4.05
CA LEU A 38 14.16 -9.12 5.15
C LEU A 38 13.29 -9.14 6.40
N THR A 39 13.95 -9.08 7.55
CA THR A 39 13.32 -8.88 8.85
C THR A 39 13.43 -7.40 9.26
N GLU A 40 12.66 -6.99 10.26
CA GLU A 40 12.77 -5.64 10.82
C GLU A 40 14.17 -5.34 11.38
N LYS A 41 14.83 -6.37 11.92
CA LYS A 41 16.18 -6.25 12.52
C LYS A 41 17.26 -5.96 11.48
N ASN A 42 17.18 -6.58 10.29
CA ASN A 42 18.24 -6.46 9.28
C ASN A 42 17.90 -5.48 8.14
N PHE A 43 16.65 -4.96 8.06
CA PHE A 43 16.17 -4.12 6.97
C PHE A 43 17.10 -2.93 6.67
N HIS A 44 17.38 -2.09 7.66
CA HIS A 44 18.12 -0.85 7.44
C HIS A 44 19.54 -1.10 6.94
N ARG A 45 20.25 -2.09 7.52
CA ARG A 45 21.59 -2.47 7.10
C ARG A 45 21.58 -3.04 5.67
N LYS A 46 20.71 -4.01 5.41
CA LYS A 46 20.64 -4.68 4.10
C LYS A 46 20.20 -3.74 2.97
N ILE A 47 19.29 -2.83 3.21
CA ILE A 47 18.86 -1.84 2.22
C ILE A 47 20.03 -0.91 1.86
N LYS A 48 20.81 -0.43 2.82
CA LYS A 48 21.98 0.39 2.56
C LYS A 48 22.98 -0.36 1.69
N GLU A 49 23.37 -1.59 2.07
CA GLU A 49 24.26 -2.45 1.30
C GLU A 49 23.80 -2.66 -0.15
N VAL A 50 22.50 -2.82 -0.37
CA VAL A 50 21.95 -3.07 -1.71
C VAL A 50 21.92 -1.80 -2.55
N LEU A 51 21.53 -0.67 -1.97
CA LEU A 51 21.45 0.61 -2.68
C LEU A 51 22.85 1.17 -3.06
N GLU A 52 23.90 0.81 -2.33
CA GLU A 52 25.29 1.18 -2.62
C GLU A 52 25.87 0.41 -3.83
N LYS A 53 25.28 -0.71 -4.22
CA LYS A 53 25.74 -1.49 -5.38
C LYS A 53 25.45 -0.77 -6.70
N LYS A 54 26.46 -0.52 -7.51
CA LYS A 54 26.37 0.16 -8.81
C LYS A 54 25.47 -0.54 -9.84
N ASP A 55 25.24 -1.83 -9.67
CA ASP A 55 24.37 -2.63 -10.54
C ASP A 55 22.91 -2.67 -10.08
N THR A 56 22.59 -2.23 -8.86
CA THR A 56 21.19 -2.12 -8.39
C THR A 56 20.52 -0.91 -9.03
N LEU A 57 19.52 -1.15 -9.89
CA LEU A 57 18.76 -0.12 -10.58
C LEU A 57 17.56 0.38 -9.79
N GLY A 58 16.92 -0.48 -9.00
CA GLY A 58 15.74 -0.11 -8.23
C GLY A 58 15.16 -1.24 -7.40
N LEU A 59 14.20 -0.86 -6.55
CA LEU A 59 13.53 -1.76 -5.62
C LEU A 59 12.01 -1.52 -5.66
N ASN A 60 11.24 -2.60 -5.65
CA ASN A 60 9.85 -2.53 -5.22
C ASN A 60 9.75 -2.89 -3.74
N ILE A 61 9.07 -2.08 -2.97
CA ILE A 61 8.95 -2.25 -1.53
C ILE A 61 7.53 -2.70 -1.18
N THR A 62 7.45 -3.81 -0.43
CA THR A 62 6.17 -4.31 0.07
C THR A 62 6.14 -4.38 1.60
N ILE A 63 5.16 -5.03 2.16
CA ILE A 63 4.94 -5.18 3.61
C ILE A 63 6.19 -5.77 4.28
N PRO A 64 6.60 -5.25 5.44
CA PRO A 64 6.07 -4.08 6.19
C PRO A 64 6.87 -2.79 5.97
N PHE A 65 7.67 -2.66 4.91
CA PHE A 65 8.76 -1.71 4.78
C PHE A 65 8.45 -0.42 4.00
N LYS A 66 7.23 -0.25 3.45
CA LYS A 66 6.86 0.90 2.59
C LYS A 66 7.06 2.28 3.26
N ASN A 67 6.94 2.37 4.57
CA ASN A 67 7.21 3.59 5.35
C ASN A 67 8.65 3.66 5.85
N LYS A 68 9.29 2.51 6.11
CA LYS A 68 10.66 2.44 6.65
C LYS A 68 11.72 2.80 5.61
N ILE A 69 11.46 2.51 4.33
CA ILE A 69 12.38 2.81 3.22
C ILE A 69 12.64 4.31 3.07
N ILE A 70 11.69 5.16 3.47
CA ILE A 70 11.76 6.62 3.35
C ILE A 70 13.06 7.20 3.91
N LYS A 71 13.59 6.62 5.00
CA LYS A 71 14.85 7.05 5.63
C LYS A 71 16.11 6.84 4.76
N HIS A 72 16.01 6.07 3.69
CA HIS A 72 17.11 5.75 2.77
C HIS A 72 17.04 6.49 1.43
N LEU A 73 16.06 7.39 1.28
CA LEU A 73 15.80 8.08 0.02
C LEU A 73 16.33 9.51 0.03
N GLY A 74 16.98 9.91 -1.06
CA GLY A 74 17.43 11.29 -1.26
C GLY A 74 16.29 12.20 -1.74
N LYS A 75 15.31 11.64 -2.50
CA LYS A 75 14.15 12.40 -2.98
C LYS A 75 12.89 11.54 -2.93
N ILE A 76 11.77 12.16 -2.59
CA ILE A 76 10.45 11.52 -2.53
C ILE A 76 9.47 12.38 -3.31
N ASP A 77 8.68 11.76 -4.19
CA ASP A 77 7.65 12.52 -4.91
C ASP A 77 6.56 13.06 -3.97
N ALA A 78 5.87 14.12 -4.42
CA ALA A 78 4.89 14.82 -3.60
C ALA A 78 3.73 13.94 -3.11
N HIS A 79 3.31 12.96 -3.92
CA HIS A 79 2.25 12.03 -3.55
C HIS A 79 2.73 11.03 -2.50
N ALA A 80 3.88 10.38 -2.73
CA ALA A 80 4.48 9.46 -1.77
C ALA A 80 4.77 10.13 -0.42
N LYS A 81 5.21 11.40 -0.43
CA LYS A 81 5.41 12.21 0.78
C LYS A 81 4.09 12.42 1.53
N LYS A 82 3.01 12.78 0.84
CA LYS A 82 1.67 12.93 1.44
C LYS A 82 1.11 11.59 1.94
N ILE A 83 1.37 10.48 1.24
CA ILE A 83 0.94 9.14 1.63
C ILE A 83 1.75 8.63 2.84
N GLY A 84 3.02 9.04 2.96
CA GLY A 84 3.95 8.54 3.98
C GLY A 84 4.38 7.09 3.76
N ALA A 85 4.32 6.63 2.50
CA ALA A 85 4.74 5.29 2.08
C ALA A 85 5.29 5.32 0.66
N VAL A 86 6.34 4.55 0.42
CA VAL A 86 6.99 4.36 -0.88
C VAL A 86 6.96 2.88 -1.24
N ASN A 87 6.54 2.54 -2.45
CA ASN A 87 6.55 1.17 -2.96
C ASN A 87 7.47 0.98 -4.16
N CYS A 88 7.99 2.05 -4.75
CA CYS A 88 8.91 2.00 -5.88
C CYS A 88 10.09 2.94 -5.66
N VAL A 89 11.30 2.38 -5.72
CA VAL A 89 12.57 3.09 -5.56
C VAL A 89 13.38 2.97 -6.84
N THR A 90 13.86 4.09 -7.37
CA THR A 90 14.85 4.12 -8.46
C THR A 90 16.19 4.54 -7.91
N ASN A 91 17.22 3.75 -8.21
CA ASN A 91 18.59 3.97 -7.76
C ASN A 91 19.44 4.46 -8.96
N LYS A 92 19.57 5.78 -9.10
CA LYS A 92 20.40 6.44 -10.10
C LYS A 92 21.40 7.36 -9.39
N LYS A 93 21.68 8.55 -9.93
CA LYS A 93 22.50 9.59 -9.25
C LYS A 93 21.90 9.97 -7.89
N THR A 94 20.59 9.99 -7.77
CA THR A 94 19.84 10.20 -6.52
C THR A 94 18.89 9.01 -6.33
N ILE A 95 18.77 8.54 -5.11
CA ILE A 95 17.83 7.48 -4.76
C ILE A 95 16.43 8.12 -4.61
N ASN A 96 15.53 7.83 -5.55
CA ASN A 96 14.21 8.44 -5.60
C ASN A 96 13.13 7.43 -5.21
N GLY A 97 12.16 7.89 -4.43
CA GLY A 97 11.01 7.10 -4.01
C GLY A 97 9.70 7.64 -4.55
N THR A 98 8.85 6.74 -5.03
CA THR A 98 7.49 7.02 -5.50
C THR A 98 6.50 6.02 -4.89
N ASN A 99 5.22 6.35 -4.99
CA ASN A 99 4.17 5.42 -4.62
C ASN A 99 3.24 5.21 -5.81
N THR A 100 3.20 4.02 -6.37
CA THR A 100 2.35 3.65 -7.50
C THR A 100 1.03 3.01 -7.08
N ASP A 101 0.88 2.59 -5.82
CA ASP A 101 -0.35 1.98 -5.31
C ASP A 101 -1.53 2.95 -5.43
N TRP A 102 -1.32 4.24 -5.10
CA TRP A 102 -2.39 5.22 -5.19
C TRP A 102 -2.89 5.43 -6.61
N THR A 103 -1.98 5.43 -7.60
CA THR A 103 -2.35 5.59 -9.02
C THR A 103 -3.13 4.37 -9.51
N GLY A 104 -2.66 3.18 -9.14
CA GLY A 104 -3.35 1.92 -9.44
C GLY A 104 -4.77 1.95 -8.88
N TYR A 105 -4.92 2.16 -7.59
CA TYR A 105 -6.23 2.17 -6.94
C TYR A 105 -7.14 3.31 -7.44
N TYR A 106 -6.59 4.49 -7.72
CA TYR A 106 -7.36 5.60 -8.29
C TYR A 106 -8.05 5.24 -9.60
N LYS A 107 -7.39 4.43 -10.44
CA LYS A 107 -7.91 3.98 -11.73
C LYS A 107 -8.98 2.89 -11.60
N THR A 108 -8.98 2.11 -10.52
CA THR A 108 -9.98 1.05 -10.28
C THR A 108 -11.30 1.59 -9.73
N LEU A 109 -11.25 2.75 -9.08
CA LEU A 109 -12.48 3.36 -8.54
C LEU A 109 -13.36 3.84 -9.70
N PRO A 110 -14.62 3.41 -9.76
CA PRO A 110 -15.57 3.90 -10.76
C PRO A 110 -15.72 5.42 -10.66
N ASN A 111 -16.17 6.05 -11.73
CA ASN A 111 -16.37 7.51 -11.77
C ASN A 111 -17.61 7.90 -10.94
N ILE A 112 -17.43 8.05 -9.65
CA ILE A 112 -18.50 8.20 -8.68
C ILE A 112 -18.72 9.68 -8.38
N LYS A 113 -19.46 10.38 -9.26
CA LYS A 113 -19.78 11.82 -9.08
C LYS A 113 -20.67 12.13 -7.86
N LYS A 114 -21.41 11.16 -7.31
CA LYS A 114 -22.45 11.38 -6.26
C LYS A 114 -22.10 10.81 -4.87
N THR A 115 -20.83 10.56 -4.54
CA THR A 115 -20.50 9.75 -3.35
C THR A 115 -19.76 10.46 -2.23
N LYS A 116 -19.62 11.79 -2.31
CA LYS A 116 -18.83 12.56 -1.31
C LYS A 116 -19.25 12.33 0.15
N ASN A 117 -20.53 12.04 0.39
CA ASN A 117 -21.09 11.84 1.73
C ASN A 117 -21.37 10.36 2.04
N ARG A 118 -20.93 9.42 1.22
CA ARG A 118 -21.12 7.99 1.47
C ARG A 118 -20.04 7.44 2.39
N LYS A 119 -20.46 6.60 3.32
CA LYS A 119 -19.59 5.95 4.30
C LYS A 119 -18.66 4.93 3.62
N VAL A 120 -17.38 5.05 3.90
CA VAL A 120 -16.34 4.12 3.44
C VAL A 120 -15.62 3.53 4.63
N ILE A 121 -15.37 2.24 4.62
CA ILE A 121 -14.61 1.52 5.63
C ILE A 121 -13.33 0.97 5.00
N ILE A 122 -12.20 1.25 5.63
CA ILE A 122 -10.91 0.63 5.31
C ILE A 122 -10.55 -0.33 6.44
N LEU A 123 -10.29 -1.59 6.09
CA LEU A 123 -9.82 -2.62 7.01
C LEU A 123 -8.30 -2.73 6.91
N GLY A 124 -7.60 -2.41 8.00
CA GLY A 124 -6.15 -2.32 8.08
C GLY A 124 -5.62 -0.88 8.02
N TYR A 125 -4.44 -0.67 8.63
CA TYR A 125 -3.74 0.60 8.60
C TYR A 125 -2.24 0.41 8.36
N GLY A 126 -1.93 -0.14 7.18
CA GLY A 126 -0.58 -0.34 6.65
C GLY A 126 -0.27 0.55 5.46
N GLY A 127 0.86 0.32 4.78
CA GLY A 127 1.30 1.14 3.66
C GLY A 127 0.31 1.20 2.49
N ALA A 128 -0.42 0.12 2.20
CA ALA A 128 -1.46 0.10 1.18
C ALA A 128 -2.68 0.94 1.60
N SER A 129 -3.12 0.81 2.86
CA SER A 129 -4.21 1.61 3.43
C SER A 129 -3.93 3.11 3.35
N HIS A 130 -2.68 3.53 3.56
CA HIS A 130 -2.30 4.95 3.42
C HIS A 130 -2.52 5.46 2.00
N ALA A 131 -2.14 4.68 0.99
CA ALA A 131 -2.34 5.04 -0.40
C ALA A 131 -3.84 5.12 -0.77
N ILE A 132 -4.64 4.15 -0.30
CA ILE A 132 -6.08 4.12 -0.50
C ILE A 132 -6.77 5.28 0.20
N HIS A 133 -6.46 5.54 1.46
CA HIS A 133 -6.99 6.69 2.20
C HIS A 133 -6.70 8.00 1.46
N TYR A 134 -5.47 8.17 0.95
CA TYR A 134 -5.10 9.30 0.13
C TYR A 134 -5.98 9.41 -1.13
N VAL A 135 -6.23 8.30 -1.83
CA VAL A 135 -7.09 8.27 -3.03
C VAL A 135 -8.52 8.67 -2.70
N LEU A 136 -9.10 8.13 -1.63
CA LEU A 136 -10.46 8.44 -1.23
C LEU A 136 -10.63 9.92 -0.88
N LYS A 137 -9.68 10.49 -0.11
CA LYS A 137 -9.66 11.94 0.17
C LYS A 137 -9.52 12.78 -1.11
N LYS A 138 -8.66 12.36 -2.04
CA LYS A 138 -8.48 13.03 -3.35
C LYS A 138 -9.74 12.95 -4.22
N ARG A 139 -10.52 11.86 -4.11
CA ARG A 139 -11.83 11.69 -4.76
C ARG A 139 -12.96 12.45 -4.05
N GLY A 140 -12.68 13.05 -2.89
CA GLY A 140 -13.62 13.88 -2.14
C GLY A 140 -14.51 13.13 -1.14
N PHE A 141 -14.20 11.87 -0.81
CA PHE A 141 -14.91 11.17 0.25
C PHE A 141 -14.61 11.85 1.60
N LYS A 142 -15.68 12.09 2.37
CA LYS A 142 -15.62 12.78 3.68
C LYS A 142 -15.72 11.80 4.83
N ASP A 143 -16.62 10.81 4.75
CA ASP A 143 -16.88 9.82 5.77
C ASP A 143 -16.04 8.55 5.52
N ILE A 144 -14.82 8.53 6.05
CA ILE A 144 -13.88 7.42 5.92
C ILE A 144 -13.51 6.92 7.31
N LEU A 145 -13.92 5.70 7.63
CA LEU A 145 -13.56 5.01 8.85
C LEU A 145 -12.45 4.00 8.59
N ILE A 146 -11.44 3.99 9.45
CA ILE A 146 -10.32 3.04 9.32
C ILE A 146 -10.29 2.15 10.56
N PHE A 147 -10.38 0.84 10.34
CA PHE A 147 -10.33 -0.17 11.39
C PHE A 147 -8.97 -0.86 11.40
N ASN A 148 -8.43 -1.09 12.58
CA ASN A 148 -7.15 -1.77 12.76
C ASN A 148 -7.11 -2.54 14.09
N ARG A 149 -6.25 -3.54 14.18
CA ARG A 149 -6.08 -4.34 15.41
C ARG A 149 -5.69 -3.51 16.63
N SER A 150 -4.86 -2.50 16.43
CA SER A 150 -4.41 -1.57 17.47
C SER A 150 -4.80 -0.14 17.11
N LYS A 151 -5.11 0.68 18.12
CA LYS A 151 -5.37 2.11 17.96
C LYS A 151 -4.11 2.80 17.42
N LYS A 152 -4.23 3.49 16.29
CA LYS A 152 -3.15 4.26 15.68
C LYS A 152 -3.64 5.64 15.29
N LYS A 153 -2.81 6.64 15.43
CA LYS A 153 -3.09 7.99 14.94
C LYS A 153 -3.13 7.98 13.42
N ILE A 154 -4.21 8.51 12.84
CA ILE A 154 -4.35 8.62 11.39
C ILE A 154 -3.51 9.80 10.92
N LYS A 155 -2.55 9.52 10.06
CA LYS A 155 -1.71 10.56 9.44
C LYS A 155 -2.55 11.35 8.43
N TYR A 156 -2.26 12.65 8.36
CA TYR A 156 -2.87 13.57 7.37
C TYR A 156 -4.38 13.82 7.55
N SER A 157 -4.94 13.52 8.70
CA SER A 157 -6.21 14.11 9.11
C SER A 157 -5.98 15.55 9.60
N LYS A 158 -6.90 16.46 9.26
CA LYS A 158 -6.86 17.84 9.78
C LYS A 158 -7.04 17.88 11.31
N ASN A 159 -7.78 16.92 11.83
CA ASN A 159 -7.98 16.71 13.26
C ASN A 159 -7.19 15.49 13.73
N THR A 160 -6.91 15.39 15.04
CA THR A 160 -6.29 14.20 15.62
C THR A 160 -7.31 13.06 15.63
N GLU A 161 -7.31 12.26 14.56
CA GLU A 161 -8.15 11.08 14.42
C GLU A 161 -7.35 9.82 14.67
N TYR A 162 -8.04 8.78 15.15
CA TYR A 162 -7.48 7.47 15.42
C TYR A 162 -8.24 6.37 14.69
N THR A 163 -7.54 5.28 14.37
CA THR A 163 -8.21 4.06 13.88
C THR A 163 -9.12 3.48 14.95
N LYS A 164 -10.25 2.91 14.52
CA LYS A 164 -11.17 2.14 15.36
C LYS A 164 -10.66 0.70 15.53
N LYS A 165 -11.13 0.00 16.55
CA LYS A 165 -10.86 -1.43 16.74
C LYS A 165 -11.83 -2.28 15.91
N TYR A 166 -11.44 -3.51 15.56
CA TYR A 166 -12.34 -4.43 14.86
C TYR A 166 -13.54 -4.86 15.70
N SER A 167 -13.43 -4.82 17.05
CA SER A 167 -14.57 -5.02 17.95
C SER A 167 -15.74 -4.08 17.69
N ASP A 168 -15.44 -2.89 17.16
CA ASP A 168 -16.42 -1.84 16.94
C ASP A 168 -16.96 -1.86 15.49
N LEU A 169 -16.50 -2.82 14.64
CA LEU A 169 -16.80 -2.84 13.22
C LEU A 169 -18.29 -3.02 12.96
N GLU A 170 -18.94 -3.92 13.70
CA GLU A 170 -20.35 -4.29 13.52
C GLU A 170 -21.28 -3.07 13.58
N THR A 171 -21.07 -2.20 14.55
CA THR A 171 -21.88 -0.98 14.75
C THR A 171 -21.74 0.07 13.63
N HIS A 172 -20.82 -0.12 12.69
CA HIS A 172 -20.53 0.83 11.63
C HIS A 172 -20.87 0.30 10.23
N LEU A 173 -21.29 -0.96 10.10
CA LEU A 173 -21.53 -1.61 8.80
C LEU A 173 -22.82 -1.17 8.13
N GLU A 174 -23.83 -0.77 8.90
CA GLU A 174 -25.07 -0.30 8.34
C GLU A 174 -24.89 0.95 7.47
N GLY A 175 -25.48 0.94 6.28
CA GLY A 175 -25.40 2.04 5.32
C GLY A 175 -24.01 2.26 4.71
N VAL A 176 -23.07 1.31 4.86
CA VAL A 176 -21.74 1.42 4.25
C VAL A 176 -21.83 1.25 2.73
N PHE A 177 -21.16 2.14 2.02
CA PHE A 177 -21.10 2.13 0.56
C PHE A 177 -19.95 1.29 0.02
N LEU A 178 -18.77 1.39 0.64
CA LEU A 178 -17.55 0.75 0.18
C LEU A 178 -16.74 0.22 1.36
N ILE A 179 -16.41 -1.06 1.32
CA ILE A 179 -15.51 -1.71 2.27
C ILE A 179 -14.26 -2.13 1.51
N ILE A 180 -13.09 -1.75 2.02
CA ILE A 180 -11.80 -2.05 1.39
C ILE A 180 -10.94 -2.85 2.35
N ASN A 181 -10.67 -4.11 2.00
CA ASN A 181 -9.72 -4.92 2.75
C ASN A 181 -8.28 -4.62 2.29
N THR A 182 -7.44 -4.23 3.23
CA THR A 182 -6.00 -3.99 3.03
C THR A 182 -5.13 -4.89 3.93
N THR A 183 -5.74 -5.91 4.51
CA THR A 183 -5.08 -6.85 5.42
C THR A 183 -4.88 -8.21 4.75
N PRO A 184 -3.83 -8.96 5.10
CA PRO A 184 -3.63 -10.31 4.55
C PRO A 184 -4.65 -11.34 5.07
N THR A 185 -5.48 -10.96 6.03
CA THR A 185 -6.60 -11.75 6.57
C THR A 185 -7.89 -11.02 6.32
N ASN A 186 -9.00 -11.73 6.14
CA ASN A 186 -10.30 -11.09 6.03
C ASN A 186 -10.90 -10.88 7.43
N PRO A 187 -10.99 -9.64 7.94
CA PRO A 187 -11.57 -9.36 9.25
C PRO A 187 -13.11 -9.32 9.23
N LEU A 188 -13.76 -9.45 8.06
CA LEU A 188 -15.20 -9.58 7.97
C LEU A 188 -15.64 -11.00 8.34
N LEU A 189 -16.51 -11.11 9.33
CA LEU A 189 -17.09 -12.38 9.75
C LEU A 189 -18.43 -12.60 9.00
N LYS A 190 -18.92 -13.84 9.01
CA LYS A 190 -20.20 -14.21 8.37
C LYS A 190 -21.41 -13.39 8.89
N ASN A 191 -21.44 -13.09 10.20
CA ASN A 191 -22.48 -12.24 10.80
C ASN A 191 -22.46 -10.81 10.27
N HIS A 192 -21.28 -10.26 9.98
CA HIS A 192 -21.13 -8.92 9.40
C HIS A 192 -21.78 -8.81 8.02
N LEU A 193 -21.81 -9.90 7.23
CA LEU A 193 -22.40 -9.91 5.90
C LEU A 193 -23.92 -9.66 5.92
N LYS A 194 -24.59 -9.94 7.05
CA LYS A 194 -26.02 -9.67 7.23
C LYS A 194 -26.34 -8.18 7.41
N LEU A 195 -25.33 -7.38 7.78
CA LEU A 195 -25.47 -5.94 8.07
C LEU A 195 -25.12 -5.05 6.86
N ILE A 196 -24.56 -5.64 5.81
CA ILE A 196 -24.28 -4.93 4.57
C ILE A 196 -25.36 -5.22 3.53
N THR A 197 -25.62 -4.23 2.66
CA THR A 197 -26.64 -4.34 1.62
C THR A 197 -26.05 -4.87 0.32
N LYS A 198 -26.91 -5.32 -0.61
CA LYS A 198 -26.50 -5.73 -1.97
C LYS A 198 -25.83 -4.59 -2.76
N SER A 199 -26.04 -3.33 -2.37
CA SER A 199 -25.43 -2.16 -2.99
C SER A 199 -24.06 -1.82 -2.39
N THR A 200 -23.60 -2.49 -1.32
CA THR A 200 -22.28 -2.30 -0.74
C THR A 200 -21.23 -2.91 -1.66
N ILE A 201 -20.26 -2.09 -2.04
CA ILE A 201 -19.09 -2.55 -2.82
C ILE A 201 -18.03 -3.07 -1.85
N VAL A 202 -17.55 -4.27 -2.10
CA VAL A 202 -16.40 -4.84 -1.36
C VAL A 202 -15.20 -4.94 -2.30
N SER A 203 -14.09 -4.37 -1.89
CA SER A 203 -12.82 -4.37 -2.62
C SER A 203 -11.75 -5.06 -1.78
N ASP A 204 -11.19 -6.15 -2.27
CA ASP A 204 -10.03 -6.80 -1.68
C ASP A 204 -8.80 -6.48 -2.53
N ILE A 205 -7.72 -6.07 -1.87
CA ILE A 205 -6.47 -5.65 -2.55
C ILE A 205 -5.27 -6.50 -2.13
N VAL A 206 -5.50 -7.61 -1.49
CA VAL A 206 -4.43 -8.51 -0.99
C VAL A 206 -4.48 -9.86 -1.69
#